data_87b33f0d25718796515a79f32a7b188e
#
_entry.id   87b33f0d25718796515a79f32a7b188e
#
_cell.length_a   1.000
_cell.length_b   1.000
_cell.length_c   1.000
_cell.angle_alpha   90.00
_cell.angle_beta   90.00
_cell.angle_gamma   90.00
#
_symmetry.space_group_name_H-M   'P 1'
#
loop_
_entity.id
_entity.type
_entity.pdbx_description
1 polymer ?
#
loop_
_entity_poly.entity_id
_entity_poly.type
_entity_poly.pdbx_seq_one_letter_code
_entity_poly.pdbx_strand_id
1 'polypeptide(L)'
;MPTYVHGGDIQTYIDRHGFAPLDLSANINPFGIPDAVRAAMHRAVDNCTQYPDPFCRAARQAIGAREGVNPDFLYCGNGAADVLDRLAAVLKPRKVLLIAPTFAEYERTLSGAEIRVHNLRETDGFALTERILDEISPDLDAVYLCNPNNPTGRTAQPELLREIVRKCTENGVKLVVDECFNDFLEDAAQHTLKDLLESNPGLIILRAYTKMYAVPGVRFGWCMTADAALIEKLYHAGQPWNVSVIAQACAVAAANEPDWAAETAKRIAEERRFLSDGLAACGLKVFPGEANFLLFRSNDTGLHEKLAEHGIMIRNCDNYRGLSAGYYRVAVKTRKASKCLLNAIKLIIENG
;
A
#
# COMPACT_ATOMS: atom_id res chain seq x y z
N MET A 1 -3.57 7.88 -25.66
CA MET A 1 -3.98 8.00 -24.26
C MET A 1 -2.76 7.92 -23.38
N PRO A 2 -2.70 8.61 -22.22
CA PRO A 2 -1.58 8.41 -21.31
C PRO A 2 -1.52 6.95 -20.86
N THR A 3 -0.32 6.41 -20.72
CA THR A 3 -0.11 5.02 -20.27
C THR A 3 -0.36 4.95 -18.77
N TYR A 4 -1.31 4.12 -18.33
CA TYR A 4 -1.55 3.87 -16.92
C TYR A 4 -0.52 2.86 -16.38
N VAL A 5 0.18 3.24 -15.32
CA VAL A 5 1.36 2.50 -14.84
C VAL A 5 1.11 1.63 -13.60
N HIS A 6 -0.17 1.49 -13.16
CA HIS A 6 -0.54 0.71 -11.98
C HIS A 6 -1.34 -0.55 -12.35
N GLY A 7 -1.51 -1.47 -11.40
CA GLY A 7 -2.45 -2.57 -11.54
C GLY A 7 -3.90 -2.12 -11.34
N GLY A 8 -4.87 -2.93 -11.79
CA GLY A 8 -6.30 -2.70 -11.60
C GLY A 8 -6.98 -1.91 -12.72
N ASP A 9 -6.33 -1.70 -13.85
CA ASP A 9 -6.95 -1.09 -15.04
C ASP A 9 -7.74 -2.15 -15.83
N ILE A 10 -8.85 -2.57 -15.23
CA ILE A 10 -9.75 -3.58 -15.80
C ILE A 10 -10.40 -3.07 -17.09
N GLN A 11 -10.69 -1.76 -17.18
CA GLN A 11 -11.38 -1.21 -18.35
C GLN A 11 -10.51 -1.30 -19.61
N THR A 12 -9.25 -0.91 -19.54
CA THR A 12 -8.32 -1.06 -20.67
C THR A 12 -8.17 -2.53 -21.09
N TYR A 13 -8.22 -3.46 -20.12
CA TYR A 13 -8.21 -4.89 -20.45
C TYR A 13 -9.48 -5.30 -21.20
N ILE A 14 -10.67 -4.90 -20.72
CA ILE A 14 -11.96 -5.19 -21.37
C ILE A 14 -11.99 -4.62 -22.79
N ASP A 15 -11.51 -3.39 -22.97
CA ASP A 15 -11.48 -2.73 -24.29
C ASP A 15 -10.60 -3.47 -25.30
N ARG A 16 -9.54 -4.18 -24.83
CA ARG A 16 -8.61 -4.95 -25.68
C ARG A 16 -9.12 -6.37 -25.97
N HIS A 17 -9.70 -7.03 -24.97
CA HIS A 17 -9.98 -8.47 -25.02
C HIS A 17 -11.48 -8.80 -25.11
N GLY A 18 -12.38 -7.82 -24.86
CA GLY A 18 -13.82 -8.00 -24.96
C GLY A 18 -14.48 -8.68 -23.74
N PHE A 19 -13.73 -8.99 -22.70
CA PHE A 19 -14.23 -9.63 -21.46
C PHE A 19 -13.43 -9.20 -20.23
N ALA A 20 -14.00 -9.34 -19.03
CA ALA A 20 -13.34 -8.98 -17.79
C ALA A 20 -12.30 -10.05 -17.38
N PRO A 21 -11.09 -9.65 -16.92
CA PRO A 21 -10.05 -10.57 -16.48
C PRO A 21 -10.31 -11.10 -15.06
N LEU A 22 -9.63 -12.20 -14.73
CA LEU A 22 -9.26 -12.50 -13.35
C LEU A 22 -8.14 -11.52 -12.95
N ASP A 23 -8.51 -10.46 -12.24
CA ASP A 23 -7.54 -9.41 -11.84
C ASP A 23 -6.72 -9.85 -10.62
N LEU A 24 -5.46 -10.20 -10.88
CA LEU A 24 -4.43 -10.46 -9.88
C LEU A 24 -3.38 -9.35 -9.84
N SER A 25 -3.60 -8.23 -10.55
CA SER A 25 -2.69 -7.08 -10.57
C SER A 25 -2.93 -6.10 -9.42
N ALA A 26 -4.19 -6.03 -8.93
CA ALA A 26 -4.58 -5.17 -7.80
C ALA A 26 -4.60 -5.95 -6.48
N ASN A 27 -3.85 -5.43 -5.50
CA ASN A 27 -3.65 -6.04 -4.17
C ASN A 27 -4.84 -5.78 -3.23
N ILE A 28 -6.04 -6.25 -3.62
CA ILE A 28 -7.28 -6.04 -2.86
C ILE A 28 -7.71 -7.37 -2.22
N ASN A 29 -8.17 -7.30 -0.97
CA ASN A 29 -8.73 -8.44 -0.24
C ASN A 29 -9.79 -9.16 -1.09
N PRO A 30 -9.65 -10.47 -1.34
CA PRO A 30 -10.57 -11.25 -2.17
C PRO A 30 -11.87 -11.65 -1.46
N PHE A 31 -11.98 -11.45 -0.15
CA PHE A 31 -13.12 -11.91 0.64
C PHE A 31 -14.27 -10.89 0.67
N GLY A 32 -14.09 -9.75 -0.02
CA GLY A 32 -15.13 -8.75 -0.23
C GLY A 32 -15.23 -7.72 0.90
N ILE A 33 -16.32 -6.97 0.87
CA ILE A 33 -16.62 -5.92 1.84
C ILE A 33 -17.40 -6.53 3.00
N PRO A 34 -17.01 -6.29 4.28
CA PRO A 34 -17.78 -6.72 5.44
C PRO A 34 -19.21 -6.17 5.39
N ASP A 35 -20.19 -6.96 5.85
CA ASP A 35 -21.61 -6.59 5.76
C ASP A 35 -21.92 -5.29 6.52
N ALA A 36 -21.32 -5.07 7.68
CA ALA A 36 -21.51 -3.83 8.45
C ALA A 36 -20.97 -2.61 7.68
N VAL A 37 -19.81 -2.73 7.03
CA VAL A 37 -19.22 -1.67 6.18
C VAL A 37 -20.11 -1.38 4.97
N ARG A 38 -20.58 -2.44 4.29
CA ARG A 38 -21.51 -2.33 3.17
C ARG A 38 -22.80 -1.62 3.57
N ALA A 39 -23.42 -2.04 4.68
CA ALA A 39 -24.63 -1.45 5.20
C ALA A 39 -24.47 0.02 5.61
N ALA A 40 -23.33 0.37 6.19
CA ALA A 40 -23.02 1.77 6.55
C ALA A 40 -22.92 2.67 5.30
N MET A 41 -22.27 2.20 4.24
CA MET A 41 -22.19 2.93 2.98
C MET A 41 -23.58 3.12 2.34
N HIS A 42 -24.41 2.08 2.32
CA HIS A 42 -25.78 2.19 1.79
C HIS A 42 -26.60 3.22 2.53
N ARG A 43 -26.58 3.23 3.89
CA ARG A 43 -27.25 4.26 4.68
C ARG A 43 -26.72 5.67 4.46
N ALA A 44 -25.42 5.79 4.17
CA ALA A 44 -24.79 7.08 3.95
C ALA A 44 -25.21 7.75 2.62
N VAL A 45 -25.78 7.02 1.67
CA VAL A 45 -26.30 7.58 0.40
C VAL A 45 -27.36 8.64 0.67
N ASP A 46 -28.24 8.42 1.64
CA ASP A 46 -29.32 9.38 2.00
C ASP A 46 -28.75 10.71 2.53
N ASN A 47 -27.53 10.70 3.05
CA ASN A 47 -26.83 11.89 3.56
C ASN A 47 -26.08 12.67 2.47
N CYS A 48 -26.08 12.20 1.21
CA CYS A 48 -25.42 12.89 0.10
C CYS A 48 -26.07 14.23 -0.27
N THR A 49 -27.22 14.57 0.31
CA THR A 49 -27.87 15.88 0.19
C THR A 49 -27.16 17.00 0.96
N GLN A 50 -26.17 16.65 1.80
CA GLN A 50 -25.40 17.58 2.62
C GLN A 50 -23.90 17.46 2.31
N TYR A 51 -23.16 18.56 2.54
CA TYR A 51 -21.69 18.49 2.53
C TYR A 51 -21.19 17.54 3.65
N PRO A 52 -20.12 16.77 3.39
CA PRO A 52 -19.49 15.94 4.42
C PRO A 52 -18.87 16.81 5.52
N ASP A 53 -18.62 16.21 6.70
CA ASP A 53 -17.80 16.87 7.71
C ASP A 53 -16.39 17.14 7.17
N PRO A 54 -15.95 18.42 7.02
CA PRO A 54 -14.67 18.77 6.43
C PRO A 54 -13.47 18.27 7.25
N PHE A 55 -13.68 17.95 8.54
CA PHE A 55 -12.66 17.47 9.47
C PHE A 55 -12.74 15.96 9.73
N CYS A 56 -13.68 15.24 9.12
CA CYS A 56 -13.87 13.80 9.31
C CYS A 56 -13.90 13.37 10.78
N ARG A 57 -14.54 14.15 11.67
CA ARG A 57 -14.44 13.98 13.14
C ARG A 57 -14.84 12.57 13.60
N ALA A 58 -15.96 12.04 13.11
CA ALA A 58 -16.42 10.71 13.48
C ALA A 58 -15.43 9.61 12.99
N ALA A 59 -14.89 9.75 11.79
CA ALA A 59 -13.89 8.81 11.25
C ALA A 59 -12.58 8.88 12.06
N ARG A 60 -12.09 10.09 12.37
CA ARG A 60 -10.89 10.28 13.20
C ARG A 60 -11.06 9.67 14.59
N GLN A 61 -12.22 9.84 15.21
CA GLN A 61 -12.50 9.25 16.51
C GLN A 61 -12.53 7.72 16.48
N ALA A 62 -13.22 7.14 15.50
CA ALA A 62 -13.29 5.70 15.35
C ALA A 62 -11.91 5.08 15.04
N ILE A 63 -11.13 5.71 14.14
CA ILE A 63 -9.77 5.27 13.82
C ILE A 63 -8.84 5.44 15.02
N GLY A 64 -8.91 6.59 15.71
CA GLY A 64 -8.11 6.85 16.92
C GLY A 64 -8.35 5.80 18.01
N ALA A 65 -9.62 5.44 18.26
CA ALA A 65 -9.99 4.39 19.20
C ALA A 65 -9.43 3.02 18.77
N ARG A 66 -9.53 2.65 17.49
CA ARG A 66 -9.00 1.39 16.95
C ARG A 66 -7.48 1.32 17.04
N GLU A 67 -6.80 2.38 16.63
CA GLU A 67 -5.34 2.44 16.59
C GLU A 67 -4.69 2.71 17.95
N GLY A 68 -5.49 3.16 18.94
CA GLY A 68 -4.97 3.57 20.23
C GLY A 68 -4.15 4.86 20.15
N VAL A 69 -4.52 5.79 19.26
CA VAL A 69 -3.83 7.07 19.05
C VAL A 69 -4.81 8.24 19.26
N ASN A 70 -4.27 9.41 19.64
CA ASN A 70 -5.07 10.63 19.77
C ASN A 70 -5.73 10.96 18.40
N PRO A 71 -7.07 11.13 18.32
CA PRO A 71 -7.75 11.55 17.10
C PRO A 71 -7.21 12.86 16.48
N ASP A 72 -6.59 13.74 17.27
CA ASP A 72 -6.00 14.98 16.76
C ASP A 72 -4.68 14.77 16.01
N PHE A 73 -4.09 13.58 16.11
CA PHE A 73 -2.95 13.19 15.29
C PHE A 73 -3.33 12.72 13.88
N LEU A 74 -4.63 12.62 13.57
CA LEU A 74 -5.10 12.08 12.30
C LEU A 74 -5.53 13.19 11.32
N TYR A 75 -5.07 13.05 10.08
CA TYR A 75 -5.60 13.73 8.91
C TYR A 75 -6.19 12.73 7.94
N CYS A 76 -7.45 12.88 7.52
CA CYS A 76 -8.14 12.00 6.57
C CYS A 76 -8.17 12.62 5.16
N GLY A 77 -7.90 11.82 4.13
CA GLY A 77 -7.88 12.23 2.74
C GLY A 77 -8.64 11.28 1.81
N ASN A 78 -8.78 11.68 0.57
CA ASN A 78 -9.44 10.93 -0.50
C ASN A 78 -8.56 9.77 -1.01
N GLY A 79 -8.26 8.84 -0.13
CA GLY A 79 -7.25 7.79 -0.27
C GLY A 79 -5.87 8.25 0.14
N ALA A 80 -4.96 7.29 0.39
CA ALA A 80 -3.57 7.58 0.77
C ALA A 80 -2.82 8.39 -0.30
N ALA A 81 -3.20 8.28 -1.58
CA ALA A 81 -2.59 9.05 -2.65
C ALA A 81 -2.85 10.57 -2.50
N ASP A 82 -4.07 10.97 -2.13
CA ASP A 82 -4.37 12.39 -1.83
C ASP A 82 -3.56 12.87 -0.62
N VAL A 83 -3.41 12.03 0.41
CA VAL A 83 -2.59 12.37 1.58
C VAL A 83 -1.12 12.56 1.18
N LEU A 84 -0.59 11.70 0.31
CA LEU A 84 0.78 11.84 -0.22
C LEU A 84 0.97 13.13 -1.02
N ASP A 85 0.03 13.48 -1.91
CA ASP A 85 0.08 14.73 -2.67
C ASP A 85 0.07 15.95 -1.74
N ARG A 86 -0.77 15.94 -0.70
CA ARG A 86 -0.82 17.03 0.30
C ARG A 86 0.44 17.10 1.16
N LEU A 87 0.98 15.95 1.58
CA LEU A 87 2.25 15.91 2.31
C LEU A 87 3.38 16.51 1.47
N ALA A 88 3.49 16.14 0.20
CA ALA A 88 4.48 16.71 -0.70
C ALA A 88 4.32 18.23 -0.87
N ALA A 89 3.07 18.71 -1.04
CA ALA A 89 2.75 20.12 -1.19
C ALA A 89 3.05 20.95 0.07
N VAL A 90 2.90 20.37 1.27
CA VAL A 90 3.13 21.04 2.56
C VAL A 90 4.59 20.96 2.99
N LEU A 91 5.19 19.79 2.91
CA LEU A 91 6.59 19.57 3.34
C LEU A 91 7.58 20.21 2.38
N LYS A 92 7.28 20.21 1.07
CA LYS A 92 8.14 20.72 -0.03
C LYS A 92 9.60 20.30 0.15
N PRO A 93 9.85 18.99 0.33
CA PRO A 93 11.21 18.54 0.57
C PRO A 93 12.06 18.77 -0.67
N ARG A 94 13.30 19.22 -0.46
CA ARG A 94 14.27 19.47 -1.55
C ARG A 94 15.14 18.25 -1.80
N LYS A 95 15.40 17.47 -0.76
CA LYS A 95 16.26 16.28 -0.82
C LYS A 95 15.65 15.13 -0.03
N VAL A 96 15.39 14.02 -0.70
CA VAL A 96 14.65 12.89 -0.13
C VAL A 96 15.40 11.60 -0.35
N LEU A 97 15.39 10.71 0.64
CA LEU A 97 15.83 9.33 0.51
C LEU A 97 14.61 8.43 0.27
N LEU A 98 14.63 7.69 -0.85
CA LEU A 98 13.67 6.63 -1.16
C LEU A 98 14.37 5.28 -1.18
N ILE A 99 13.65 4.22 -0.83
CA ILE A 99 14.09 2.85 -1.14
C ILE A 99 13.66 2.48 -2.58
N ALA A 100 14.39 1.57 -3.24
CA ALA A 100 13.96 1.01 -4.54
C ALA A 100 14.32 -0.48 -4.61
N PRO A 101 13.40 -1.32 -5.16
CA PRO A 101 12.10 -0.94 -5.70
C PRO A 101 11.09 -0.57 -4.61
N THR A 102 10.22 0.40 -4.90
CA THR A 102 9.10 0.79 -4.02
C THR A 102 7.94 1.39 -4.83
N PHE A 103 6.87 1.81 -4.18
CA PHE A 103 5.68 2.34 -4.84
C PHE A 103 5.96 3.64 -5.59
N ALA A 104 5.65 3.65 -6.89
CA ALA A 104 6.03 4.73 -7.81
C ALA A 104 5.41 6.10 -7.47
N GLU A 105 4.30 6.13 -6.71
CA GLU A 105 3.63 7.38 -6.35
C GLU A 105 4.47 8.28 -5.45
N TYR A 106 5.39 7.73 -4.66
CA TYR A 106 6.29 8.58 -3.87
C TYR A 106 7.15 9.47 -4.78
N GLU A 107 7.81 8.87 -5.78
CA GLU A 107 8.64 9.61 -6.73
C GLU A 107 7.80 10.60 -7.56
N ARG A 108 6.58 10.23 -7.97
CA ARG A 108 5.66 11.12 -8.66
C ARG A 108 5.31 12.37 -7.84
N THR A 109 4.96 12.19 -6.57
CA THR A 109 4.58 13.32 -5.70
C THR A 109 5.76 14.22 -5.35
N LEU A 110 6.99 13.69 -5.42
CA LEU A 110 8.25 14.36 -5.08
C LEU A 110 8.99 14.89 -6.31
N SER A 111 8.29 15.11 -7.43
CA SER A 111 8.88 15.49 -8.73
C SER A 111 9.75 16.75 -8.70
N GLY A 112 9.67 17.58 -7.66
CA GLY A 112 10.51 18.77 -7.46
C GLY A 112 11.72 18.56 -6.54
N ALA A 113 11.93 17.35 -6.00
CA ALA A 113 13.00 17.04 -5.06
C ALA A 113 14.17 16.32 -5.74
N GLU A 114 15.38 16.51 -5.20
CA GLU A 114 16.50 15.62 -5.44
C GLU A 114 16.24 14.29 -4.74
N ILE A 115 16.18 13.20 -5.49
CA ILE A 115 15.90 11.87 -4.95
C ILE A 115 17.20 11.08 -4.85
N ARG A 116 17.64 10.80 -3.62
CA ARG A 116 18.65 9.79 -3.31
C ARG A 116 17.95 8.43 -3.17
N VAL A 117 18.54 7.37 -3.70
CA VAL A 117 17.92 6.05 -3.72
C VAL A 117 18.75 5.02 -2.98
N HIS A 118 18.16 4.42 -1.93
CA HIS A 118 18.68 3.20 -1.30
C HIS A 118 18.20 1.98 -2.08
N ASN A 119 19.12 1.29 -2.76
CA ASN A 119 18.76 0.12 -3.57
C ASN A 119 18.68 -1.14 -2.70
N LEU A 120 17.49 -1.74 -2.65
CA LEU A 120 17.29 -3.09 -2.12
C LEU A 120 17.91 -4.10 -3.10
N ARG A 121 18.58 -5.13 -2.57
CA ARG A 121 19.30 -6.09 -3.40
C ARG A 121 18.52 -7.39 -3.58
N GLU A 122 18.51 -7.91 -4.78
CA GLU A 122 17.93 -9.23 -5.09
C GLU A 122 18.61 -10.34 -4.29
N THR A 123 19.93 -10.25 -4.07
CA THR A 123 20.71 -11.20 -3.25
C THR A 123 20.25 -11.29 -1.81
N ASP A 124 19.65 -10.21 -1.29
CA ASP A 124 19.11 -10.14 0.06
C ASP A 124 17.58 -10.43 0.06
N GLY A 125 17.04 -10.91 -1.07
CA GLY A 125 15.59 -11.10 -1.27
C GLY A 125 14.82 -9.80 -1.16
N PHE A 126 15.41 -8.67 -1.54
CA PHE A 126 14.86 -7.31 -1.40
C PHE A 126 14.53 -6.91 0.05
N ALA A 127 15.21 -7.47 1.04
CA ALA A 127 15.07 -7.04 2.42
C ALA A 127 15.71 -5.65 2.64
N LEU A 128 15.06 -4.81 3.43
CA LEU A 128 15.68 -3.59 3.97
C LEU A 128 16.70 -4.00 5.04
N THR A 129 17.90 -3.45 4.97
CA THR A 129 19.00 -3.78 5.86
C THR A 129 19.57 -2.53 6.54
N GLU A 130 20.39 -2.72 7.57
CA GLU A 130 21.02 -1.64 8.34
C GLU A 130 21.83 -0.64 7.48
N ARG A 131 22.21 -1.02 6.26
CA ARG A 131 22.91 -0.12 5.32
C ARG A 131 22.18 1.20 5.06
N ILE A 132 20.83 1.23 5.19
CA ILE A 132 20.07 2.46 5.03
C ILE A 132 20.44 3.51 6.09
N LEU A 133 20.88 3.08 7.28
CA LEU A 133 21.22 4.00 8.37
C LEU A 133 22.40 4.92 8.03
N ASP A 134 23.34 4.45 7.21
CA ASP A 134 24.50 5.22 6.76
C ASP A 134 24.11 6.31 5.75
N GLU A 135 22.94 6.17 5.11
CA GLU A 135 22.44 7.12 4.12
C GLU A 135 21.52 8.20 4.72
N ILE A 136 21.09 8.02 5.99
CA ILE A 136 20.28 9.01 6.71
C ILE A 136 21.20 10.05 7.32
N SER A 137 21.22 11.26 6.75
CA SER A 137 22.12 12.35 7.10
C SER A 137 21.37 13.69 7.21
N PRO A 138 21.92 14.70 7.92
CA PRO A 138 21.23 15.99 8.19
C PRO A 138 20.93 16.82 6.94
N ASP A 139 21.47 16.48 5.79
CA ASP A 139 21.21 17.15 4.51
C ASP A 139 19.94 16.67 3.81
N LEU A 140 19.28 15.63 4.34
CA LEU A 140 17.97 15.17 3.88
C LEU A 140 16.84 15.96 4.54
N ASP A 141 15.81 16.28 3.79
CA ASP A 141 14.56 16.84 4.33
C ASP A 141 13.61 15.73 4.77
N ALA A 142 13.59 14.57 4.04
CA ALA A 142 12.71 13.46 4.36
C ALA A 142 13.26 12.09 3.92
N VAL A 143 12.78 11.05 4.57
CA VAL A 143 12.90 9.62 4.18
C VAL A 143 11.51 9.08 3.96
N TYR A 144 11.30 8.33 2.86
CA TYR A 144 10.04 7.63 2.58
C TYR A 144 10.27 6.12 2.57
N LEU A 145 9.50 5.41 3.38
CA LEU A 145 9.50 3.96 3.47
C LEU A 145 8.11 3.40 3.18
N CYS A 146 8.05 2.22 2.59
CA CYS A 146 6.84 1.42 2.48
C CYS A 146 7.02 0.14 3.30
N ASN A 147 6.16 -0.10 4.28
CA ASN A 147 6.27 -1.25 5.18
C ASN A 147 4.90 -1.84 5.55
N PRO A 148 4.52 -3.00 5.00
CA PRO A 148 5.21 -3.84 4.02
C PRO A 148 5.47 -3.16 2.68
N ASN A 149 6.64 -3.42 2.09
CA ASN A 149 7.05 -2.74 0.86
C ASN A 149 6.29 -3.27 -0.37
N ASN A 150 5.86 -2.39 -1.23
CA ASN A 150 5.28 -2.70 -2.54
C ASN A 150 6.32 -2.31 -3.63
N PRO A 151 6.85 -3.23 -4.49
CA PRO A 151 6.20 -4.49 -4.89
C PRO A 151 6.72 -5.76 -4.19
N THR A 152 7.65 -5.68 -3.25
CA THR A 152 8.36 -6.86 -2.73
C THR A 152 7.54 -7.68 -1.73
N GLY A 153 6.55 -7.07 -1.06
CA GLY A 153 5.80 -7.69 0.02
C GLY A 153 6.56 -7.85 1.33
N ARG A 154 7.84 -7.42 1.37
CA ARG A 154 8.72 -7.57 2.54
C ARG A 154 8.39 -6.56 3.62
N THR A 155 8.49 -7.01 4.87
CA THR A 155 8.58 -6.13 6.04
C THR A 155 10.04 -5.87 6.40
N ALA A 156 10.31 -4.70 6.97
CA ALA A 156 11.56 -4.43 7.65
C ALA A 156 11.51 -5.01 9.07
N GLN A 157 12.67 -5.37 9.62
CA GLN A 157 12.76 -5.83 11.01
C GLN A 157 12.33 -4.71 11.96
N PRO A 158 11.53 -5.00 13.01
CA PRO A 158 11.02 -3.99 13.93
C PRO A 158 12.12 -3.12 14.57
N GLU A 159 13.24 -3.74 14.92
CA GLU A 159 14.39 -3.07 15.52
C GLU A 159 15.01 -2.06 14.54
N LEU A 160 15.15 -2.44 13.27
CA LEU A 160 15.65 -1.54 12.23
C LEU A 160 14.70 -0.37 11.99
N LEU A 161 13.38 -0.60 11.99
CA LEU A 161 12.40 0.48 11.84
C LEU A 161 12.54 1.51 12.97
N ARG A 162 12.69 1.06 14.23
CA ARG A 162 12.89 1.95 15.39
C ARG A 162 14.21 2.71 15.30
N GLU A 163 15.26 2.05 14.82
CA GLU A 163 16.57 2.70 14.62
C GLU A 163 16.51 3.77 13.52
N ILE A 164 15.75 3.53 12.44
CA ILE A 164 15.50 4.52 11.39
C ILE A 164 14.77 5.75 11.98
N VAL A 165 13.72 5.54 12.81
CA VAL A 165 13.03 6.63 13.50
C VAL A 165 14.01 7.44 14.34
N ARG A 166 14.83 6.77 15.18
CA ARG A 166 15.83 7.41 16.02
C ARG A 166 16.81 8.25 15.17
N LYS A 167 17.35 7.64 14.11
CA LYS A 167 18.32 8.29 13.22
C LYS A 167 17.72 9.51 12.51
N CYS A 168 16.48 9.40 12.02
CA CYS A 168 15.77 10.53 11.42
C CYS A 168 15.56 11.66 12.43
N THR A 169 15.12 11.34 13.65
CA THR A 169 14.89 12.32 14.72
C THR A 169 16.17 13.05 15.10
N GLU A 170 17.28 12.33 15.29
CA GLU A 170 18.60 12.91 15.62
C GLU A 170 19.11 13.87 14.54
N ASN A 171 18.79 13.60 13.28
CA ASN A 171 19.23 14.42 12.15
C ASN A 171 18.19 15.48 11.73
N GLY A 172 17.04 15.59 12.41
CA GLY A 172 15.96 16.54 12.07
C GLY A 172 15.25 16.22 10.75
N VAL A 173 15.32 14.97 10.28
CA VAL A 173 14.76 14.48 9.02
C VAL A 173 13.33 13.99 9.26
N LYS A 174 12.37 14.37 8.41
CA LYS A 174 11.02 13.81 8.46
C LYS A 174 11.03 12.36 7.96
N LEU A 175 10.28 11.48 8.63
CA LEU A 175 10.12 10.09 8.22
C LEU A 175 8.67 9.81 7.84
N VAL A 176 8.41 9.48 6.58
CA VAL A 176 7.10 9.05 6.07
C VAL A 176 7.11 7.53 5.88
N VAL A 177 6.27 6.83 6.61
CA VAL A 177 6.14 5.36 6.53
C VAL A 177 4.75 5.01 6.02
N ASP A 178 4.69 4.35 4.88
CA ASP A 178 3.43 3.85 4.32
C ASP A 178 3.14 2.43 4.85
N GLU A 179 2.20 2.35 5.77
CA GLU A 179 1.73 1.11 6.39
C GLU A 179 0.38 0.63 5.78
N CYS A 180 0.03 1.00 4.55
CA CYS A 180 -1.25 0.64 3.92
C CYS A 180 -1.48 -0.88 3.76
N PHE A 181 -0.44 -1.69 3.89
CA PHE A 181 -0.52 -3.15 3.83
C PHE A 181 -0.30 -3.82 5.19
N ASN A 182 -0.09 -3.06 6.26
CA ASN A 182 0.24 -3.60 7.57
C ASN A 182 -0.87 -4.52 8.14
N ASP A 183 -2.15 -4.19 7.89
CA ASP A 183 -3.29 -5.01 8.36
C ASP A 183 -3.31 -6.45 7.78
N PHE A 184 -2.52 -6.75 6.74
CA PHE A 184 -2.39 -8.10 6.18
C PHE A 184 -1.34 -8.98 6.88
N LEU A 185 -0.59 -8.42 7.82
CA LEU A 185 0.40 -9.17 8.60
C LEU A 185 -0.28 -9.91 9.74
N GLU A 186 0.18 -11.14 10.03
CA GLU A 186 -0.28 -11.93 11.19
C GLU A 186 0.18 -11.30 12.51
N ASP A 187 1.29 -10.55 12.49
CA ASP A 187 1.92 -9.85 13.60
C ASP A 187 1.98 -8.33 13.41
N ALA A 188 0.96 -7.75 12.78
CA ALA A 188 0.87 -6.35 12.38
C ALA A 188 1.29 -5.35 13.49
N ALA A 189 1.04 -5.68 14.76
CA ALA A 189 1.40 -4.83 15.90
C ALA A 189 2.92 -4.68 16.10
N GLN A 190 3.74 -5.62 15.63
CA GLN A 190 5.21 -5.55 15.73
C GLN A 190 5.81 -4.64 14.65
N HIS A 191 5.11 -4.46 13.53
CA HIS A 191 5.62 -3.75 12.36
C HIS A 191 5.06 -2.32 12.19
N THR A 192 4.22 -1.85 13.12
CA THR A 192 3.74 -0.46 13.14
C THR A 192 4.62 0.39 14.06
N LEU A 193 4.74 1.67 13.71
CA LEU A 193 5.51 2.65 14.47
C LEU A 193 4.63 3.64 15.27
N LYS A 194 3.32 3.36 15.38
CA LYS A 194 2.36 4.28 15.99
C LYS A 194 2.63 4.59 17.47
N ASP A 195 3.26 3.66 18.19
CA ASP A 195 3.69 3.86 19.58
C ASP A 195 4.80 4.91 19.75
N LEU A 196 5.48 5.27 18.66
CA LEU A 196 6.55 6.27 18.63
C LEU A 196 6.07 7.67 18.22
N LEU A 197 4.82 7.86 17.82
CA LEU A 197 4.30 9.13 17.30
C LEU A 197 4.46 10.29 18.28
N GLU A 198 4.05 10.11 19.54
CA GLU A 198 4.08 11.20 20.54
C GLU A 198 5.50 11.72 20.81
N SER A 199 6.48 10.81 20.84
CA SER A 199 7.88 11.16 21.10
C SER A 199 8.65 11.60 19.85
N ASN A 200 8.09 11.42 18.65
CA ASN A 200 8.75 11.73 17.38
C ASN A 200 7.82 12.52 16.43
N PRO A 201 7.68 13.84 16.61
CA PRO A 201 6.83 14.67 15.74
C PRO A 201 7.27 14.70 14.27
N GLY A 202 8.48 14.24 13.98
CA GLY A 202 8.99 14.05 12.61
C GLY A 202 8.47 12.80 11.92
N LEU A 203 7.83 11.88 12.66
CA LEU A 203 7.25 10.64 12.13
C LEU A 203 5.85 10.89 11.58
N ILE A 204 5.60 10.38 10.37
CA ILE A 204 4.32 10.44 9.67
C ILE A 204 4.00 9.03 9.16
N ILE A 205 2.88 8.46 9.60
CA ILE A 205 2.46 7.12 9.20
C ILE A 205 1.25 7.22 8.28
N LEU A 206 1.30 6.60 7.10
CA LEU A 206 0.19 6.51 6.15
C LEU A 206 -0.55 5.19 6.32
N ARG A 207 -1.88 5.23 6.26
CA ARG A 207 -2.76 4.06 6.32
C ARG A 207 -3.95 4.20 5.37
N ALA A 208 -4.56 3.07 4.99
CA ALA A 208 -5.78 3.08 4.18
C ALA A 208 -6.60 1.81 4.38
N TYR A 209 -7.92 1.93 4.45
CA TYR A 209 -8.84 0.80 4.48
C TYR A 209 -9.14 0.20 3.10
N THR A 210 -8.69 0.85 2.02
CA THR A 210 -8.99 0.47 0.63
C THR A 210 -8.65 -0.96 0.29
N LYS A 211 -7.57 -1.51 0.87
CA LYS A 211 -7.06 -2.85 0.55
C LYS A 211 -7.70 -3.92 1.42
N MET A 212 -7.63 -3.75 2.75
CA MET A 212 -8.12 -4.72 3.72
C MET A 212 -9.65 -4.90 3.65
N TYR A 213 -10.40 -3.82 3.49
CA TYR A 213 -11.87 -3.87 3.46
C TYR A 213 -12.46 -3.94 2.04
N ALA A 214 -11.62 -4.19 1.02
CA ALA A 214 -12.02 -4.34 -0.39
C ALA A 214 -12.86 -3.15 -0.92
N VAL A 215 -12.49 -1.92 -0.55
CA VAL A 215 -13.20 -0.67 -0.92
C VAL A 215 -12.32 0.33 -1.69
N PRO A 216 -11.55 -0.10 -2.71
CA PRO A 216 -10.66 0.81 -3.43
C PRO A 216 -11.42 1.96 -4.12
N GLY A 217 -12.65 1.72 -4.55
CA GLY A 217 -13.50 2.73 -5.21
C GLY A 217 -14.06 3.78 -4.26
N VAL A 218 -14.08 3.54 -2.94
CA VAL A 218 -14.60 4.49 -1.93
C VAL A 218 -13.63 5.64 -1.68
N ARG A 219 -12.32 5.40 -1.87
CA ARG A 219 -11.27 6.42 -1.74
C ARG A 219 -11.16 7.00 -0.32
N PHE A 220 -10.68 6.21 0.65
CA PHE A 220 -10.39 6.66 2.01
C PHE A 220 -9.00 6.25 2.47
N GLY A 221 -8.24 7.19 3.00
CA GLY A 221 -6.93 6.97 3.62
C GLY A 221 -6.64 8.09 4.60
N TRP A 222 -5.61 7.92 5.44
CA TRP A 222 -5.23 8.91 6.43
C TRP A 222 -3.73 8.87 6.70
N CYS A 223 -3.22 9.93 7.32
CA CYS A 223 -1.94 9.87 8.02
C CYS A 223 -2.11 10.14 9.51
N MET A 224 -1.10 9.72 10.26
CA MET A 224 -0.95 9.94 11.69
C MET A 224 0.37 10.65 11.96
N THR A 225 0.37 11.71 12.74
CA THR A 225 1.56 12.42 13.22
C THR A 225 1.23 13.25 14.47
N ALA A 226 2.18 13.39 15.37
CA ALA A 226 2.03 14.28 16.53
C ALA A 226 2.35 15.75 16.23
N ASP A 227 2.75 16.08 14.99
CA ASP A 227 3.00 17.45 14.53
C ASP A 227 1.66 18.17 14.24
N ALA A 228 1.09 18.83 15.24
CA ALA A 228 -0.18 19.56 15.11
C ALA A 228 -0.13 20.66 14.03
N ALA A 229 1.01 21.30 13.84
CA ALA A 229 1.17 22.32 12.81
C ALA A 229 1.15 21.70 11.40
N LEU A 230 1.67 20.48 11.24
CA LEU A 230 1.54 19.73 9.98
C LEU A 230 0.09 19.35 9.71
N ILE A 231 -0.64 18.84 10.70
CA ILE A 231 -2.08 18.51 10.58
C ILE A 231 -2.87 19.74 10.11
N GLU A 232 -2.66 20.91 10.72
CA GLU A 232 -3.32 22.14 10.31
C GLU A 232 -3.01 22.51 8.85
N LYS A 233 -1.73 22.45 8.45
CA LYS A 233 -1.30 22.73 7.07
C LYS A 233 -1.93 21.76 6.06
N LEU A 234 -2.10 20.47 6.40
CA LEU A 234 -2.73 19.49 5.53
C LEU A 234 -4.20 19.82 5.24
N TYR A 235 -4.95 20.39 6.19
CA TYR A 235 -6.32 20.87 5.95
C TYR A 235 -6.36 22.03 4.95
N HIS A 236 -5.32 22.86 4.89
CA HIS A 236 -5.22 24.00 3.96
C HIS A 236 -4.55 23.66 2.64
N ALA A 237 -3.97 22.47 2.49
CA ALA A 237 -3.19 22.08 1.30
C ALA A 237 -4.02 21.66 0.08
N GLY A 238 -5.34 21.65 0.18
CA GLY A 238 -6.20 21.22 -0.93
C GLY A 238 -7.64 21.68 -0.74
N GLN A 239 -8.54 21.16 -1.60
CA GLN A 239 -9.95 21.51 -1.54
C GLN A 239 -10.61 21.03 -0.24
N PRO A 240 -11.57 21.81 0.34
CA PRO A 240 -12.39 21.37 1.43
C PRO A 240 -13.34 20.24 1.01
N TRP A 241 -13.92 19.53 1.96
CA TRP A 241 -14.90 18.44 1.75
C TRP A 241 -14.44 17.33 0.82
N ASN A 242 -13.13 17.07 0.76
CA ASN A 242 -12.57 16.14 -0.20
C ASN A 242 -12.83 14.65 0.11
N VAL A 243 -13.32 14.34 1.30
CA VAL A 243 -13.72 12.99 1.72
C VAL A 243 -15.24 12.90 1.78
N SER A 244 -15.84 12.12 0.90
CA SER A 244 -17.31 12.02 0.77
C SER A 244 -17.99 11.47 2.03
N VAL A 245 -19.29 11.72 2.19
CA VAL A 245 -20.09 11.15 3.30
C VAL A 245 -20.05 9.62 3.31
N ILE A 246 -20.04 9.00 2.13
CA ILE A 246 -19.95 7.54 1.99
C ILE A 246 -18.58 7.03 2.45
N ALA A 247 -17.50 7.73 2.09
CA ALA A 247 -16.16 7.36 2.51
C ALA A 247 -15.96 7.50 4.03
N GLN A 248 -16.51 8.56 4.62
CA GLN A 248 -16.46 8.76 6.07
C GLN A 248 -17.27 7.68 6.82
N ALA A 249 -18.47 7.34 6.35
CA ALA A 249 -19.28 6.26 6.93
C ALA A 249 -18.60 4.89 6.79
N CYS A 250 -17.99 4.63 5.63
CA CYS A 250 -17.17 3.44 5.41
C CYS A 250 -16.02 3.36 6.42
N ALA A 251 -15.31 4.45 6.65
CA ALA A 251 -14.18 4.49 7.57
C ALA A 251 -14.59 4.21 9.02
N VAL A 252 -15.69 4.83 9.48
CA VAL A 252 -16.26 4.57 10.82
C VAL A 252 -16.61 3.10 10.98
N ALA A 253 -17.32 2.51 10.01
CA ALA A 253 -17.70 1.11 10.08
C ALA A 253 -16.50 0.17 10.03
N ALA A 254 -15.54 0.42 9.13
CA ALA A 254 -14.33 -0.38 8.99
C ALA A 254 -13.44 -0.35 10.25
N ALA A 255 -13.37 0.80 10.94
CA ALA A 255 -12.66 0.91 12.20
C ALA A 255 -13.23 -0.01 13.29
N ASN A 256 -14.53 -0.35 13.23
CA ASN A 256 -15.22 -1.22 14.17
C ASN A 256 -15.22 -2.72 13.76
N GLU A 257 -14.44 -3.10 12.74
CA GLU A 257 -14.32 -4.48 12.25
C GLU A 257 -12.88 -5.04 12.44
N PRO A 258 -12.30 -5.03 13.66
CA PRO A 258 -10.96 -5.55 13.88
C PRO A 258 -10.85 -7.05 13.65
N ASP A 259 -11.88 -7.82 14.02
CA ASP A 259 -11.90 -9.27 13.88
C ASP A 259 -11.90 -9.69 12.41
N TRP A 260 -12.60 -8.96 11.55
CA TRP A 260 -12.55 -9.17 10.10
C TRP A 260 -11.13 -9.02 9.56
N ALA A 261 -10.40 -8.00 9.99
CA ALA A 261 -9.02 -7.78 9.55
C ALA A 261 -8.11 -8.91 10.02
N ALA A 262 -8.20 -9.30 11.30
CA ALA A 262 -7.41 -10.38 11.86
C ALA A 262 -7.66 -11.74 11.18
N GLU A 263 -8.93 -12.08 10.94
CA GLU A 263 -9.29 -13.31 10.22
C GLU A 263 -8.84 -13.28 8.77
N THR A 264 -8.98 -12.13 8.11
CA THR A 264 -8.49 -11.93 6.74
C THR A 264 -6.97 -12.12 6.67
N ALA A 265 -6.19 -11.56 7.60
CA ALA A 265 -4.74 -11.70 7.62
C ALA A 265 -4.31 -13.18 7.68
N LYS A 266 -4.92 -13.98 8.55
CA LYS A 266 -4.67 -15.42 8.65
C LYS A 266 -4.96 -16.15 7.35
N ARG A 267 -6.14 -15.93 6.76
CA ARG A 267 -6.53 -16.55 5.50
C ARG A 267 -5.62 -16.15 4.33
N ILE A 268 -5.22 -14.89 4.28
CA ILE A 268 -4.25 -14.40 3.27
C ILE A 268 -2.89 -15.05 3.46
N ALA A 269 -2.42 -15.24 4.69
CA ALA A 269 -1.15 -15.92 4.94
C ALA A 269 -1.17 -17.38 4.44
N GLU A 270 -2.28 -18.10 4.62
CA GLU A 270 -2.45 -19.47 4.09
C GLU A 270 -2.46 -19.49 2.57
N GLU A 271 -3.23 -18.60 1.93
CA GLU A 271 -3.30 -18.51 0.47
C GLU A 271 -1.99 -18.03 -0.14
N ARG A 272 -1.24 -17.15 0.54
CA ARG A 272 0.09 -16.70 0.14
C ARG A 272 1.09 -17.85 0.10
N ARG A 273 1.11 -18.69 1.15
CA ARG A 273 1.97 -19.90 1.18
C ARG A 273 1.64 -20.82 0.00
N PHE A 274 0.38 -21.14 -0.19
CA PHE A 274 -0.05 -21.98 -1.31
C PHE A 274 0.36 -21.40 -2.68
N LEU A 275 0.16 -20.11 -2.89
CA LEU A 275 0.51 -19.47 -4.16
C LEU A 275 2.04 -19.43 -4.36
N SER A 276 2.80 -19.15 -3.32
CA SER A 276 4.27 -19.14 -3.34
C SER A 276 4.83 -20.50 -3.74
N ASP A 277 4.37 -21.57 -3.08
CA ASP A 277 4.79 -22.94 -3.36
C ASP A 277 4.42 -23.36 -4.80
N GLY A 278 3.21 -22.98 -5.24
CA GLY A 278 2.75 -23.24 -6.59
C GLY A 278 3.56 -22.55 -7.68
N LEU A 279 3.91 -21.27 -7.48
CA LEU A 279 4.76 -20.52 -8.41
C LEU A 279 6.18 -21.11 -8.46
N ALA A 280 6.75 -21.47 -7.31
CA ALA A 280 8.06 -22.13 -7.24
C ALA A 280 8.04 -23.49 -7.94
N ALA A 281 6.97 -24.28 -7.80
CA ALA A 281 6.79 -25.55 -8.50
C ALA A 281 6.65 -25.40 -10.03
N CYS A 282 6.27 -24.21 -10.52
CA CYS A 282 6.32 -23.84 -11.94
C CYS A 282 7.71 -23.39 -12.39
N GLY A 283 8.76 -23.49 -11.57
CA GLY A 283 10.13 -23.08 -11.91
C GLY A 283 10.37 -21.57 -11.83
N LEU A 284 9.46 -20.79 -11.24
CA LEU A 284 9.60 -19.34 -11.08
C LEU A 284 10.38 -19.02 -9.81
N LYS A 285 11.21 -17.96 -9.86
CA LYS A 285 11.91 -17.45 -8.66
C LYS A 285 10.96 -16.56 -7.88
N VAL A 286 10.42 -17.06 -6.76
CA VAL A 286 9.54 -16.31 -5.86
C VAL A 286 10.38 -15.66 -4.77
N PHE A 287 10.11 -14.36 -4.50
CA PHE A 287 10.76 -13.65 -3.39
C PHE A 287 9.90 -13.75 -2.12
N PRO A 288 10.53 -13.84 -0.94
CA PRO A 288 9.81 -13.83 0.32
C PRO A 288 8.97 -12.55 0.45
N GLY A 289 7.76 -12.65 1.00
CA GLY A 289 6.88 -11.52 1.24
C GLY A 289 5.82 -11.87 2.27
N GLU A 290 5.43 -10.89 3.09
CA GLU A 290 4.50 -11.03 4.21
C GLU A 290 3.14 -10.36 3.92
N ALA A 291 3.04 -9.52 2.86
CA ALA A 291 1.81 -8.83 2.46
C ALA A 291 0.82 -9.73 1.67
N ASN A 292 -0.25 -9.15 1.17
CA ASN A 292 -1.25 -9.84 0.35
C ASN A 292 -0.90 -9.91 -1.15
N PHE A 293 0.40 -9.95 -1.46
CA PHE A 293 0.94 -10.12 -2.80
C PHE A 293 2.34 -10.72 -2.76
N LEU A 294 2.77 -11.28 -3.88
CA LEU A 294 4.10 -11.86 -4.05
C LEU A 294 4.80 -11.21 -5.25
N LEU A 295 6.09 -10.90 -5.09
CA LEU A 295 7.00 -10.60 -6.18
C LEU A 295 7.65 -11.91 -6.66
N PHE A 296 7.71 -12.11 -7.97
CA PHE A 296 8.42 -13.24 -8.54
C PHE A 296 9.12 -12.84 -9.84
N ARG A 297 10.07 -13.65 -10.27
CA ARG A 297 10.80 -13.46 -11.53
C ARG A 297 10.59 -14.66 -12.43
N SER A 298 10.37 -14.39 -13.72
CA SER A 298 10.32 -15.34 -14.83
C SER A 298 11.43 -15.01 -15.83
N ASN A 299 11.94 -16.02 -16.50
CA ASN A 299 12.80 -15.82 -17.67
C ASN A 299 11.98 -15.38 -18.91
N ASP A 300 10.69 -15.67 -18.92
CA ASP A 300 9.75 -15.18 -19.94
C ASP A 300 9.34 -13.74 -19.60
N THR A 301 9.91 -12.77 -20.33
CA THR A 301 9.62 -11.34 -20.14
C THR A 301 8.25 -10.93 -20.70
N GLY A 302 7.58 -11.78 -21.48
CA GLY A 302 6.22 -11.61 -22.03
C GLY A 302 5.13 -12.35 -21.22
N LEU A 303 5.46 -12.95 -20.07
CA LEU A 303 4.51 -13.78 -19.31
C LEU A 303 3.18 -13.06 -19.00
N HIS A 304 3.22 -11.75 -18.70
CA HIS A 304 2.01 -10.98 -18.38
C HIS A 304 1.07 -10.83 -19.58
N GLU A 305 1.61 -10.72 -20.80
CA GLU A 305 0.83 -10.65 -22.05
C GLU A 305 0.20 -12.02 -22.38
N LYS A 306 0.99 -13.08 -22.26
CA LYS A 306 0.48 -14.45 -22.45
C LYS A 306 -0.61 -14.81 -21.45
N LEU A 307 -0.44 -14.43 -20.18
CA LEU A 307 -1.51 -14.61 -19.16
C LEU A 307 -2.76 -13.77 -19.48
N ALA A 308 -2.59 -12.58 -20.06
CA ALA A 308 -3.72 -11.77 -20.49
C ALA A 308 -4.56 -12.45 -21.58
N GLU A 309 -3.95 -13.18 -22.52
CA GLU A 309 -4.65 -14.01 -23.52
C GLU A 309 -5.47 -15.13 -22.84
N HIS A 310 -5.04 -15.62 -21.67
CA HIS A 310 -5.75 -16.59 -20.85
C HIS A 310 -6.75 -15.96 -19.86
N GLY A 311 -7.06 -14.67 -19.98
CA GLY A 311 -8.03 -14.02 -19.11
C GLY A 311 -7.50 -13.65 -17.72
N ILE A 312 -6.16 -13.59 -17.53
CA ILE A 312 -5.54 -13.33 -16.24
C ILE A 312 -4.65 -12.10 -16.32
N MET A 313 -4.88 -11.14 -15.46
CA MET A 313 -4.11 -9.91 -15.40
C MET A 313 -3.20 -9.92 -14.17
N ILE A 314 -1.88 -9.87 -14.37
CA ILE A 314 -0.86 -9.69 -13.34
C ILE A 314 -0.14 -8.34 -13.51
N ARG A 315 0.60 -7.89 -12.50
CA ARG A 315 1.36 -6.64 -12.58
C ARG A 315 2.76 -6.88 -13.14
N ASN A 316 3.05 -6.36 -14.34
CA ASN A 316 4.41 -6.22 -14.84
C ASN A 316 5.17 -5.14 -14.03
N CYS A 317 6.33 -5.48 -13.49
CA CYS A 317 7.12 -4.61 -12.60
C CYS A 317 8.39 -4.03 -13.27
N ASP A 318 8.52 -4.09 -14.58
CA ASP A 318 9.67 -3.58 -15.33
C ASP A 318 9.87 -2.06 -15.18
N ASN A 319 8.81 -1.32 -14.89
CA ASN A 319 8.81 0.13 -14.67
C ASN A 319 9.12 0.55 -13.23
N TYR A 320 9.34 -0.39 -12.32
CA TYR A 320 9.82 -0.04 -10.98
C TYR A 320 11.33 0.22 -11.01
N ARG A 321 11.75 1.33 -10.43
CA ARG A 321 13.20 1.60 -10.25
C ARG A 321 13.85 0.43 -9.49
N GLY A 322 14.96 -0.07 -10.01
CA GLY A 322 15.67 -1.22 -9.41
C GLY A 322 15.15 -2.59 -9.83
N LEU A 323 14.13 -2.68 -10.68
CA LEU A 323 13.67 -3.90 -11.34
C LEU A 323 13.85 -3.79 -12.85
N SER A 324 13.70 -4.92 -13.56
CA SER A 324 13.81 -5.02 -15.00
C SER A 324 12.70 -5.90 -15.57
N ALA A 325 12.70 -6.13 -16.89
CA ALA A 325 11.78 -7.09 -17.51
C ALA A 325 11.93 -8.49 -16.88
N GLY A 326 10.82 -9.19 -16.75
CA GLY A 326 10.74 -10.51 -16.12
C GLY A 326 10.37 -10.48 -14.64
N TYR A 327 10.31 -9.31 -14.00
CA TYR A 327 9.76 -9.19 -12.64
C TYR A 327 8.26 -8.91 -12.68
N TYR A 328 7.52 -9.69 -11.90
CA TYR A 328 6.06 -9.61 -11.84
C TYR A 328 5.58 -9.62 -10.40
N ARG A 329 4.49 -8.89 -10.13
CA ARG A 329 3.78 -8.95 -8.85
C ARG A 329 2.39 -9.53 -9.05
N VAL A 330 1.99 -10.46 -8.19
CA VAL A 330 0.68 -11.07 -8.19
C VAL A 330 0.02 -10.91 -6.84
N ALA A 331 -1.24 -10.48 -6.82
CA ALA A 331 -2.04 -10.40 -5.61
C ALA A 331 -2.41 -11.80 -5.12
N VAL A 332 -2.36 -12.00 -3.82
CA VAL A 332 -2.90 -13.19 -3.15
C VAL A 332 -4.42 -13.07 -3.14
N LYS A 333 -5.10 -14.02 -3.76
CA LYS A 333 -6.56 -14.10 -3.85
C LYS A 333 -7.05 -15.41 -3.26
N THR A 334 -8.26 -15.85 -3.66
CA THR A 334 -8.80 -17.14 -3.22
C THR A 334 -8.04 -18.32 -3.80
N ARG A 335 -8.10 -19.48 -3.15
CA ARG A 335 -7.53 -20.76 -3.64
C ARG A 335 -7.90 -21.07 -5.09
N LYS A 336 -9.16 -20.79 -5.47
CA LYS A 336 -9.63 -20.98 -6.84
C LYS A 336 -8.89 -20.09 -7.83
N ALA A 337 -8.68 -18.81 -7.48
CA ALA A 337 -7.96 -17.85 -8.32
C ALA A 337 -6.47 -18.23 -8.46
N SER A 338 -5.84 -18.66 -7.36
CA SER A 338 -4.44 -19.14 -7.36
C SER A 338 -4.29 -20.38 -8.25
N LYS A 339 -5.20 -21.36 -8.17
CA LYS A 339 -5.19 -22.54 -9.04
C LYS A 339 -5.35 -22.16 -10.52
N CYS A 340 -6.25 -21.22 -10.84
CA CYS A 340 -6.43 -20.74 -12.21
C CYS A 340 -5.13 -20.16 -12.78
N LEU A 341 -4.45 -19.27 -12.03
CA LEU A 341 -3.16 -18.71 -12.42
C LEU A 341 -2.09 -19.80 -12.63
N LEU A 342 -1.94 -20.71 -11.66
CA LEU A 342 -0.90 -21.74 -11.72
C LEU A 342 -1.12 -22.71 -12.90
N ASN A 343 -2.35 -23.04 -13.22
CA ASN A 343 -2.67 -23.86 -14.41
C ASN A 343 -2.35 -23.12 -15.71
N ALA A 344 -2.68 -21.84 -15.82
CA ALA A 344 -2.33 -21.03 -16.99
C ALA A 344 -0.82 -20.91 -17.18
N ILE A 345 -0.06 -20.67 -16.09
CA ILE A 345 1.41 -20.63 -16.13
C ILE A 345 1.99 -21.97 -16.64
N LYS A 346 1.49 -23.10 -16.13
CA LYS A 346 1.94 -24.44 -16.59
C LYS A 346 1.71 -24.62 -18.08
N LEU A 347 0.50 -24.31 -18.56
CA LEU A 347 0.18 -24.40 -20.00
C LEU A 347 1.08 -23.51 -20.85
N ILE A 348 1.42 -22.30 -20.40
CA ILE A 348 2.32 -21.38 -21.12
C ILE A 348 3.75 -21.97 -21.18
N ILE A 349 4.24 -22.55 -20.08
CA ILE A 349 5.57 -23.15 -20.01
C ILE A 349 5.67 -24.42 -20.86
N GLU A 350 4.61 -25.25 -20.88
CA GLU A 350 4.57 -26.50 -21.66
C GLU A 350 4.49 -26.26 -23.18
N ASN A 351 3.92 -25.12 -23.61
CA ASN A 351 3.72 -24.78 -25.02
C ASN A 351 4.77 -23.79 -25.59
N GLY A 352 5.68 -23.32 -24.78
CA GLY A 352 6.74 -22.36 -25.17
C GLY A 352 8.11 -22.93 -25.09
#